data_40650534bc014de6660e8643ad8a7c3d
#
_entry.id   40650534bc014de6660e8643ad8a7c3d
#
_cell.length_a   1.000
_cell.length_b   1.000
_cell.length_c   1.000
_cell.angle_alpha   90.00
_cell.angle_beta   90.00
_cell.angle_gamma   90.00
#
_symmetry.space_group_name_H-M   'P 1'
#
loop_
_entity.id
_entity.type
_entity.pdbx_description
1 polymer ?
#
loop_
_entity_poly.entity_id
_entity_poly.type
_entity_poly.pdbx_seq_one_letter_code
_entity_poly.pdbx_strand_id
1 'polypeptide(L)'
;MAVDGIADALSEAVVSASGAILNDRKLFSVGLGADCASASAFASLLHRGLLRERPSLPVIELAEHHIESVETGTVWASQQIQALGQAGDVAIVFAASLSEQDISQLHHAAEQRQMQLVWIGNLGPGLCVNTNDDNLETRVTLNQILAVCLARLIDIHTFGPMEN
;
A
#
# COMPACT_ATOMS: atom_id res chain seq x y z
N MET A 1 -15.77 -11.28 -14.44
CA MET A 1 -15.21 -12.27 -13.47
C MET A 1 -13.90 -11.81 -12.83
N ALA A 2 -12.84 -11.48 -13.55
CA ALA A 2 -11.60 -10.96 -12.93
C ALA A 2 -11.78 -9.56 -12.31
N VAL A 3 -12.60 -8.71 -12.89
CA VAL A 3 -12.87 -7.34 -12.42
C VAL A 3 -13.63 -7.34 -11.09
N ASP A 4 -14.57 -8.25 -10.89
CA ASP A 4 -15.35 -8.33 -9.64
C ASP A 4 -14.46 -8.68 -8.44
N GLY A 5 -13.52 -9.63 -8.61
CA GLY A 5 -12.59 -10.00 -7.54
C GLY A 5 -11.61 -8.89 -7.15
N ILE A 6 -11.19 -8.06 -8.11
CA ILE A 6 -10.34 -6.88 -7.84
C ILE A 6 -11.14 -5.81 -7.10
N ALA A 7 -12.39 -5.57 -7.51
CA ALA A 7 -13.24 -4.58 -6.88
C ALA A 7 -13.53 -4.92 -5.41
N ASP A 8 -13.82 -6.18 -5.11
CA ASP A 8 -14.04 -6.64 -3.75
C ASP A 8 -12.78 -6.51 -2.89
N ALA A 9 -11.62 -6.98 -3.39
CA ALA A 9 -10.34 -6.87 -2.68
C ALA A 9 -9.94 -5.39 -2.47
N LEU A 10 -10.19 -4.54 -3.45
CA LEU A 10 -9.93 -3.10 -3.34
C LEU A 10 -10.83 -2.45 -2.29
N SER A 11 -12.11 -2.83 -2.24
CA SER A 11 -13.05 -2.38 -1.23
C SER A 11 -12.61 -2.79 0.18
N GLU A 12 -12.17 -4.03 0.37
CA GLU A 12 -11.62 -4.50 1.66
C GLU A 12 -10.37 -3.72 2.06
N ALA A 13 -9.48 -3.43 1.11
CA ALA A 13 -8.29 -2.61 1.35
C ALA A 13 -8.63 -1.20 1.80
N VAL A 14 -9.64 -0.57 1.18
CA VAL A 14 -10.15 0.75 1.57
C VAL A 14 -10.71 0.73 2.99
N VAL A 15 -11.53 -0.27 3.32
CA VAL A 15 -12.12 -0.42 4.66
C VAL A 15 -11.02 -0.61 5.71
N SER A 16 -10.03 -1.46 5.42
CA SER A 16 -8.89 -1.69 6.32
C SER A 16 -8.08 -0.42 6.57
N ALA A 17 -7.70 0.28 5.50
CA ALA A 17 -6.90 1.50 5.60
C ALA A 17 -7.65 2.65 6.29
N SER A 18 -8.91 2.88 5.90
CA SER A 18 -9.75 3.91 6.51
C SER A 18 -10.04 3.60 7.97
N GLY A 19 -10.28 2.33 8.30
CA GLY A 19 -10.48 1.87 9.67
C GLY A 19 -9.27 2.15 10.55
N ALA A 20 -8.06 1.92 10.06
CA ALA A 20 -6.82 2.27 10.76
C ALA A 20 -6.77 3.78 11.05
N ILE A 21 -6.99 4.61 10.04
CA ILE A 21 -6.97 6.08 10.18
C ILE A 21 -8.00 6.55 11.21
N LEU A 22 -9.23 6.04 11.16
CA LEU A 22 -10.31 6.41 12.06
C LEU A 22 -10.09 5.93 13.51
N ASN A 23 -9.18 4.99 13.72
CA ASN A 23 -8.76 4.49 15.03
C ASN A 23 -7.39 5.05 15.49
N ASP A 24 -7.00 6.22 14.99
CA ASP A 24 -5.74 6.89 15.31
C ASP A 24 -4.50 6.03 15.02
N ARG A 25 -4.58 5.21 13.97
CA ARG A 25 -3.47 4.44 13.42
C ARG A 25 -2.98 5.07 12.15
N LYS A 26 -1.79 4.68 11.74
CA LYS A 26 -1.16 5.20 10.52
C LYS A 26 -1.07 4.14 9.44
N LEU A 27 -0.87 4.62 8.23
CA LEU A 27 -0.58 3.79 7.08
C LEU A 27 0.92 3.82 6.78
N PHE A 28 1.41 2.73 6.20
CA PHE A 28 2.69 2.70 5.52
C PHE A 28 2.45 2.51 4.04
N SER A 29 3.13 3.27 3.22
CA SER A 29 3.14 3.11 1.78
C SER A 29 4.49 2.55 1.37
N VAL A 30 4.53 1.29 0.97
CA VAL A 30 5.78 0.57 0.69
C VAL A 30 5.90 0.29 -0.79
N GLY A 31 7.02 0.67 -1.39
CA GLY A 31 7.33 0.37 -2.78
C GLY A 31 8.82 0.44 -3.04
N LEU A 32 9.36 -0.62 -3.62
CA LEU A 32 10.79 -0.82 -3.84
C LEU A 32 11.06 -1.08 -5.32
N GLY A 33 12.17 -0.58 -5.82
CA GLY A 33 12.52 -0.73 -7.23
C GLY A 33 11.45 -0.10 -8.14
N ALA A 34 10.89 -0.87 -9.05
CA ALA A 34 9.89 -0.40 -10.02
C ALA A 34 8.57 0.05 -9.36
N ASP A 35 8.26 -0.41 -8.15
CA ASP A 35 7.05 -0.04 -7.41
C ASP A 35 7.19 1.27 -6.61
N CYS A 36 8.37 1.85 -6.58
CA CYS A 36 8.68 3.06 -5.83
C CYS A 36 7.75 4.24 -6.21
N ALA A 37 7.52 4.43 -7.50
CA ALA A 37 6.66 5.49 -8.01
C ALA A 37 5.21 5.35 -7.53
N SER A 38 4.67 4.12 -7.47
CA SER A 38 3.32 3.85 -6.99
C SER A 38 3.18 4.18 -5.51
N ALA A 39 4.15 3.79 -4.69
CA ALA A 39 4.16 4.07 -3.26
C ALA A 39 4.27 5.58 -2.97
N SER A 40 5.15 6.27 -3.68
CA SER A 40 5.30 7.73 -3.55
C SER A 40 4.04 8.50 -3.99
N ALA A 41 3.42 8.08 -5.09
CA ALA A 41 2.17 8.68 -5.55
C ALA A 41 1.05 8.49 -4.51
N PHE A 42 0.87 7.28 -4.00
CA PHE A 42 -0.12 6.97 -2.97
C PHE A 42 0.09 7.82 -1.71
N ALA A 43 1.29 7.85 -1.16
CA ALA A 43 1.62 8.63 0.03
C ALA A 43 1.37 10.14 -0.21
N SER A 44 1.81 10.68 -1.34
CA SER A 44 1.62 12.09 -1.68
C SER A 44 0.14 12.47 -1.77
N LEU A 45 -0.70 11.61 -2.36
CA LEU A 45 -2.14 11.84 -2.47
C LEU A 45 -2.83 11.80 -1.10
N LEU A 46 -2.39 10.93 -0.20
CA LEU A 46 -2.91 10.90 1.17
C LEU A 46 -2.47 12.11 1.99
N HIS A 47 -1.26 12.61 1.80
CA HIS A 47 -0.79 13.81 2.48
C HIS A 47 -1.51 15.08 2.03
N ARG A 48 -1.71 15.25 0.73
CA ARG A 48 -2.20 16.50 0.15
C ARG A 48 -3.69 16.51 -0.18
N GLY A 49 -4.30 15.34 -0.34
CA GLY A 49 -5.60 15.19 -0.97
C GLY A 49 -5.51 15.29 -2.50
N LEU A 50 -6.47 14.70 -3.19
CA LEU A 50 -6.51 14.71 -4.65
C LEU A 50 -7.48 15.74 -5.20
N LEU A 51 -8.67 15.84 -4.60
CA LEU A 51 -9.80 16.60 -5.17
C LEU A 51 -10.46 17.54 -4.16
N ARG A 52 -10.04 17.53 -2.91
CA ARG A 52 -10.59 18.40 -1.87
C ARG A 52 -9.49 18.89 -0.95
N GLU A 53 -9.71 20.07 -0.39
CA GLU A 53 -8.92 20.58 0.71
C GLU A 53 -9.32 19.85 2.01
N ARG A 54 -8.37 19.22 2.67
CA ARG A 54 -8.56 18.47 3.91
C ARG A 54 -7.25 18.33 4.69
N PRO A 55 -7.33 17.97 5.98
CA PRO A 55 -6.12 17.62 6.74
C PRO A 55 -5.33 16.47 6.10
N SER A 56 -4.02 16.48 6.29
CA SER A 56 -3.14 15.39 5.89
C SER A 56 -3.51 14.10 6.60
N LEU A 57 -3.53 13.00 5.89
CA LEU A 57 -3.71 11.68 6.49
C LEU A 57 -2.38 11.10 6.98
N PRO A 58 -2.40 10.29 8.05
CA PRO A 58 -1.19 9.75 8.66
C PRO A 58 -0.62 8.61 7.82
N VAL A 59 0.32 8.90 6.93
CA VAL A 59 1.03 7.92 6.13
C VAL A 59 2.54 8.10 6.20
N ILE A 60 3.26 7.00 6.36
CA ILE A 60 4.71 6.93 6.28
C ILE A 60 5.08 6.31 4.93
N GLU A 61 5.84 7.04 4.13
CA GLU A 61 6.36 6.54 2.86
C GLU A 61 7.64 5.75 3.08
N LEU A 62 7.65 4.51 2.64
CA LEU A 62 8.81 3.63 2.56
C LEU A 62 9.09 3.30 1.09
N ALA A 63 9.45 4.31 0.33
CA ALA A 63 9.81 4.22 -1.07
C ALA A 63 11.25 4.68 -1.24
N GLU A 64 12.13 3.77 -1.67
CA GLU A 64 13.54 4.05 -1.83
C GLU A 64 13.94 4.00 -3.30
N HIS A 65 14.33 5.16 -3.83
CA HIS A 65 14.71 5.33 -5.23
C HIS A 65 16.15 4.95 -5.53
N HIS A 66 17.00 4.87 -4.51
CA HIS A 66 18.47 4.69 -4.66
C HIS A 66 18.99 3.38 -4.08
N ILE A 67 18.10 2.38 -3.93
CA ILE A 67 18.51 1.06 -3.45
C ILE A 67 19.35 0.32 -4.51
N GLU A 68 20.37 -0.38 -4.05
CA GLU A 68 21.21 -1.21 -4.93
C GLU A 68 20.43 -2.38 -5.51
N SER A 69 19.49 -2.93 -4.74
CA SER A 69 18.60 -4.01 -5.17
C SER A 69 17.28 -3.98 -4.39
N VAL A 70 16.25 -4.64 -4.94
CA VAL A 70 14.98 -4.81 -4.24
C VAL A 70 15.16 -5.55 -2.91
N GLU A 71 16.04 -6.55 -2.86
CA GLU A 71 16.36 -7.28 -1.63
C GLU A 71 16.92 -6.35 -0.54
N THR A 72 17.88 -5.49 -0.86
CA THR A 72 18.42 -4.49 0.08
C THR A 72 17.33 -3.53 0.56
N GLY A 73 16.46 -3.08 -0.33
CA GLY A 73 15.30 -2.25 0.00
C GLY A 73 14.32 -2.95 0.92
N THR A 74 14.09 -4.24 0.72
CA THR A 74 13.21 -5.06 1.57
C THR A 74 13.75 -5.18 2.99
N VAL A 75 15.07 -5.38 3.16
CA VAL A 75 15.71 -5.37 4.49
C VAL A 75 15.50 -4.03 5.17
N TRP A 76 15.77 -2.93 4.48
CA TRP A 76 15.57 -1.58 5.00
C TRP A 76 14.10 -1.33 5.37
N ALA A 77 13.14 -1.62 4.48
CA ALA A 77 11.73 -1.41 4.74
C ALA A 77 11.24 -2.25 5.94
N SER A 78 11.69 -3.49 6.06
CA SER A 78 11.38 -4.37 7.20
C SER A 78 11.88 -3.77 8.52
N GLN A 79 13.08 -3.21 8.54
CA GLN A 79 13.64 -2.52 9.70
C GLN A 79 12.83 -1.27 10.07
N GLN A 80 12.37 -0.50 9.07
CA GLN A 80 11.51 0.67 9.32
C GLN A 80 10.14 0.25 9.87
N ILE A 81 9.53 -0.80 9.34
CA ILE A 81 8.28 -1.37 9.87
C ILE A 81 8.45 -1.81 11.32
N GLN A 82 9.54 -2.50 11.64
CA GLN A 82 9.84 -2.91 13.02
C GLN A 82 10.06 -1.72 13.97
N ALA A 83 10.71 -0.68 13.51
CA ALA A 83 11.02 0.49 14.32
C ALA A 83 9.79 1.39 14.56
N LEU A 84 8.95 1.60 13.54
CA LEU A 84 7.90 2.62 13.52
C LEU A 84 6.48 2.04 13.61
N GLY A 85 6.31 0.76 13.30
CA GLY A 85 5.01 0.09 13.27
C GLY A 85 4.43 -0.11 14.67
N GLN A 86 3.10 -0.03 14.74
CA GLN A 86 2.31 -0.26 15.94
C GLN A 86 1.14 -1.18 15.64
N ALA A 87 0.64 -1.86 16.66
CA ALA A 87 -0.53 -2.72 16.52
C ALA A 87 -1.72 -1.94 15.96
N GLY A 88 -2.33 -2.48 14.92
CA GLY A 88 -3.45 -1.86 14.20
C GLY A 88 -3.05 -0.92 13.05
N ASP A 89 -1.77 -0.65 12.85
CA ASP A 89 -1.30 0.03 11.63
C ASP A 89 -1.50 -0.87 10.40
N VAL A 90 -1.64 -0.25 9.23
CA VAL A 90 -1.80 -0.96 7.95
C VAL A 90 -0.70 -0.56 6.99
N ALA A 91 -0.04 -1.52 6.37
CA ALA A 91 0.90 -1.25 5.29
C ALA A 91 0.30 -1.65 3.93
N ILE A 92 0.26 -0.69 3.03
CA ILE A 92 -0.06 -0.90 1.62
C ILE A 92 1.27 -1.14 0.90
N VAL A 93 1.46 -2.34 0.40
CA VAL A 93 2.70 -2.77 -0.24
C VAL A 93 2.47 -2.95 -1.74
N PHE A 94 3.07 -2.09 -2.54
CA PHE A 94 3.11 -2.25 -3.99
C PHE A 94 4.20 -3.27 -4.33
N ALA A 95 3.79 -4.44 -4.79
CA ALA A 95 4.60 -5.65 -4.70
C ALA A 95 4.88 -6.32 -6.07
N ALA A 96 4.67 -5.61 -7.18
CA ALA A 96 4.84 -6.20 -8.52
C ALA A 96 6.24 -6.77 -8.74
N SER A 97 7.27 -6.12 -8.20
CA SER A 97 8.69 -6.51 -8.34
C SER A 97 9.24 -7.33 -7.17
N LEU A 98 8.42 -7.66 -6.16
CA LEU A 98 8.87 -8.43 -5.01
C LEU A 98 8.93 -9.93 -5.30
N SER A 99 9.99 -10.58 -4.81
CA SER A 99 10.10 -12.03 -4.75
C SER A 99 9.28 -12.62 -3.59
N GLU A 100 9.07 -13.92 -3.58
CA GLU A 100 8.43 -14.62 -2.46
C GLU A 100 9.21 -14.43 -1.15
N GLN A 101 10.53 -14.34 -1.22
CA GLN A 101 11.38 -14.09 -0.06
C GLN A 101 11.19 -12.67 0.48
N ASP A 102 11.09 -11.66 -0.39
CA ASP A 102 10.82 -10.27 -0.01
C ASP A 102 9.46 -10.16 0.68
N ILE A 103 8.44 -10.78 0.11
CA ILE A 103 7.08 -10.83 0.67
C ILE A 103 7.09 -11.48 2.05
N SER A 104 7.75 -12.62 2.20
CA SER A 104 7.87 -13.32 3.49
C SER A 104 8.58 -12.46 4.55
N GLN A 105 9.63 -11.74 4.17
CA GLN A 105 10.38 -10.88 5.09
C GLN A 105 9.55 -9.68 5.57
N LEU A 106 8.85 -9.00 4.67
CA LEU A 106 7.96 -7.89 5.01
C LEU A 106 6.79 -8.37 5.88
N HIS A 107 6.21 -9.53 5.53
CA HIS A 107 5.14 -10.12 6.31
C HIS A 107 5.57 -10.41 7.74
N HIS A 108 6.73 -11.05 7.94
CA HIS A 108 7.26 -11.34 9.26
C HIS A 108 7.50 -10.07 10.09
N ALA A 109 8.04 -9.03 9.48
CA ALA A 109 8.26 -7.74 10.16
C ALA A 109 6.94 -7.10 10.62
N ALA A 110 5.92 -7.13 9.78
CA ALA A 110 4.60 -6.59 10.12
C ALA A 110 3.87 -7.43 11.20
N GLU A 111 3.97 -8.77 11.09
CA GLU A 111 3.38 -9.68 12.08
C GLU A 111 3.94 -9.44 13.49
N GLN A 112 5.27 -9.25 13.62
CA GLN A 112 5.90 -8.92 14.89
C GLN A 112 5.38 -7.61 15.51
N ARG A 113 4.86 -6.71 14.71
CA ARG A 113 4.27 -5.43 15.14
C ARG A 113 2.74 -5.46 15.19
N GLN A 114 2.11 -6.60 14.93
CA GLN A 114 0.65 -6.78 14.87
C GLN A 114 -0.01 -5.81 13.87
N MET A 115 0.66 -5.61 12.74
CA MET A 115 0.18 -4.80 11.62
C MET A 115 -0.49 -5.69 10.58
N GLN A 116 -1.42 -5.10 9.83
CA GLN A 116 -1.99 -5.71 8.63
C GLN A 116 -1.22 -5.28 7.39
N LEU A 117 -1.00 -6.22 6.47
CA LEU A 117 -0.48 -5.94 5.14
C LEU A 117 -1.57 -6.08 4.08
N VAL A 118 -1.54 -5.18 3.11
CA VAL A 118 -2.31 -5.26 1.87
C VAL A 118 -1.33 -5.29 0.71
N TRP A 119 -1.35 -6.36 -0.06
CA TRP A 119 -0.47 -6.56 -1.20
C TRP A 119 -1.14 -6.07 -2.47
N ILE A 120 -0.46 -5.20 -3.23
CA ILE A 120 -0.95 -4.66 -4.50
C ILE A 120 -0.06 -5.17 -5.63
N GLY A 121 -0.65 -5.89 -6.60
CA GLY A 121 0.04 -6.37 -7.78
C GLY A 121 0.83 -7.67 -7.59
N ASN A 122 0.67 -8.35 -6.47
CA ASN A 122 1.24 -9.67 -6.21
C ASN A 122 0.42 -10.42 -5.16
N LEU A 123 0.74 -11.69 -4.95
CA LEU A 123 0.14 -12.53 -3.91
C LEU A 123 1.03 -12.55 -2.68
N GLY A 124 0.41 -12.49 -1.52
CA GLY A 124 1.07 -12.62 -0.22
C GLY A 124 0.09 -13.07 0.85
N PRO A 125 0.56 -13.31 2.09
CA PRO A 125 -0.33 -13.69 3.19
C PRO A 125 -1.31 -12.56 3.54
N GLY A 126 -2.60 -12.86 3.53
CA GLY A 126 -3.66 -11.91 3.86
C GLY A 126 -4.32 -11.30 2.64
N LEU A 127 -4.59 -10.00 2.68
CA LEU A 127 -5.35 -9.30 1.65
C LEU A 127 -4.49 -8.94 0.45
N CYS A 128 -4.91 -9.38 -0.74
CA CYS A 128 -4.22 -9.13 -2.01
C CYS A 128 -5.15 -8.49 -3.03
N VAL A 129 -4.72 -7.39 -3.63
CA VAL A 129 -5.33 -6.79 -4.82
C VAL A 129 -4.43 -7.13 -6.00
N ASN A 130 -4.71 -8.24 -6.67
CA ASN A 130 -3.88 -8.77 -7.74
C ASN A 130 -4.65 -8.88 -9.05
N THR A 131 -4.05 -8.40 -10.12
CA THR A 131 -4.62 -8.42 -11.47
C THR A 131 -4.36 -9.73 -12.21
N ASN A 132 -3.56 -10.64 -11.63
CA ASN A 132 -3.16 -11.92 -12.21
C ASN A 132 -2.49 -11.80 -13.59
N ASP A 133 -1.78 -10.71 -13.83
CA ASP A 133 -0.99 -10.53 -15.04
C ASP A 133 0.44 -11.02 -14.82
N ASP A 134 0.98 -11.78 -15.77
CA ASP A 134 2.34 -12.33 -15.67
C ASP A 134 3.42 -11.33 -16.09
N ASN A 135 3.04 -10.27 -16.81
CA ASN A 135 3.96 -9.26 -17.28
C ASN A 135 4.25 -8.21 -16.19
N LEU A 136 5.52 -8.09 -15.80
CA LEU A 136 5.95 -7.16 -14.76
C LEU A 136 5.63 -5.70 -15.10
N GLU A 137 5.86 -5.27 -16.36
CA GLU A 137 5.59 -3.90 -16.80
C GLU A 137 4.11 -3.57 -16.71
N THR A 138 3.24 -4.50 -17.10
CA THR A 138 1.78 -4.36 -16.96
C THR A 138 1.40 -4.24 -15.48
N ARG A 139 1.93 -5.10 -14.61
CA ARG A 139 1.64 -5.05 -13.17
C ARG A 139 2.08 -3.74 -12.53
N VAL A 140 3.27 -3.24 -12.86
CA VAL A 140 3.77 -1.96 -12.38
C VAL A 140 2.87 -0.80 -12.83
N THR A 141 2.45 -0.80 -14.09
CA THR A 141 1.52 0.21 -14.63
C THR A 141 0.17 0.17 -13.92
N LEU A 142 -0.39 -1.02 -13.73
CA LEU A 142 -1.65 -1.20 -13.00
C LEU A 142 -1.53 -0.78 -11.53
N ASN A 143 -0.39 -1.02 -10.89
CA ASN A 143 -0.13 -0.55 -9.53
C ASN A 143 -0.19 0.97 -9.41
N GLN A 144 0.28 1.71 -10.41
CA GLN A 144 0.17 3.16 -10.42
C GLN A 144 -1.29 3.63 -10.51
N ILE A 145 -2.10 2.97 -11.32
CA ILE A 145 -3.53 3.25 -11.41
C ILE A 145 -4.22 2.91 -10.09
N LEU A 146 -3.92 1.74 -9.53
CA LEU A 146 -4.48 1.29 -8.25
C LEU A 146 -4.08 2.20 -7.09
N ALA A 147 -2.87 2.75 -7.09
CA ALA A 147 -2.42 3.73 -6.09
C ALA A 147 -3.31 4.97 -6.06
N VAL A 148 -3.65 5.52 -7.22
CA VAL A 148 -4.54 6.68 -7.35
C VAL A 148 -5.98 6.32 -6.95
N CYS A 149 -6.49 5.18 -7.44
CA CYS A 149 -7.83 4.70 -7.11
C CYS A 149 -7.99 4.46 -5.60
N LEU A 150 -7.03 3.78 -4.98
CA LEU A 150 -7.04 3.47 -3.56
C LEU A 150 -6.99 4.75 -2.71
N ALA A 151 -6.12 5.69 -3.04
CA ALA A 151 -6.04 6.97 -2.34
C ALA A 151 -7.35 7.75 -2.42
N ARG A 152 -7.98 7.78 -3.58
CA ARG A 152 -9.28 8.44 -3.78
C ARG A 152 -10.40 7.77 -2.99
N LEU A 153 -10.45 6.44 -3.00
CA LEU A 153 -11.48 5.70 -2.27
C LEU A 153 -11.32 5.82 -0.76
N ILE A 154 -10.09 5.83 -0.25
CA ILE A 154 -9.81 6.12 1.17
C ILE A 154 -10.29 7.53 1.53
N ASP A 155 -10.03 8.51 0.69
CA ASP A 155 -10.47 9.89 0.90
C ASP A 155 -12.01 9.99 1.00
N ILE A 156 -12.72 9.38 0.06
CA ILE A 156 -14.18 9.34 0.05
C ILE A 156 -14.73 8.58 1.27
N HIS A 157 -14.13 7.44 1.60
CA HIS A 157 -14.58 6.62 2.73
C HIS A 157 -14.34 7.31 4.07
N THR A 158 -13.27 8.09 4.20
CA THR A 158 -12.91 8.79 5.44
C THR A 158 -13.69 10.09 5.63
N PHE A 159 -13.90 10.86 4.56
CA PHE A 159 -14.48 12.20 4.61
C PHE A 159 -15.86 12.33 3.94
N GLY A 160 -16.39 11.25 3.41
CA GLY A 160 -17.64 11.23 2.65
C GLY A 160 -17.47 11.62 1.17
N PRO A 161 -18.54 11.49 0.37
CA PRO A 161 -18.53 11.86 -1.04
C PRO A 161 -18.27 13.36 -1.21
N MET A 162 -17.70 13.71 -2.36
CA MET A 162 -17.55 15.12 -2.72
C MET A 162 -18.90 15.71 -3.13
N GLU A 163 -19.25 16.85 -2.55
CA GLU A 163 -20.36 17.66 -3.05
C GLU A 163 -19.92 18.32 -4.36
N ASN A 164 -20.72 18.15 -5.41
CA ASN A 164 -20.53 18.80 -6.71
C ASN A 164 -20.95 20.27 -6.65
#